data_9df816a3aa2904d7f871e28601a98285
#
_entry.id   9df816a3aa2904d7f871e28601a98285
#
_cell.length_a   1.000
_cell.length_b   1.000
_cell.length_c   1.000
_cell.angle_alpha   90.00
_cell.angle_beta   90.00
_cell.angle_gamma   90.00
#
_symmetry.space_group_name_H-M   'P 1'
#
loop_
_entity.id
_entity.type
_entity.pdbx_description
1 polymer ?
#
loop_
_entity_poly.entity_id
_entity_poly.type
_entity_poly.pdbx_seq_one_letter_code
_entity_poly.pdbx_strand_id
1 'polypeptide(L)'
;VVVFVCAVISIYWVHYGVVEHHTNNLRLKASESLGIYQNNLNNELTRFSFLPYVVARDEQLIKWSFNEPSKANEALENIVKASGTTHLYILDAKGTTLASSNWRSDVSFVGKNYGFRSYFLDAMSGNNGYFFGIGATSKLPGFFISTPVRNRENIIAAAVTKIDLSAIENSWKDAGETIFVTNKDGVVVLSSESKWKYHTLL
;
A
#
# COMPACT_ATOMS: atom_id res chain seq x y z
N VAL A 1 11.65 -61.91 -17.02
CA VAL A 1 12.14 -61.04 -15.92
C VAL A 1 12.76 -59.77 -16.47
N VAL A 2 13.75 -59.83 -17.40
CA VAL A 2 14.46 -58.63 -17.94
C VAL A 2 13.47 -57.64 -18.62
N VAL A 3 12.54 -58.15 -19.46
CA VAL A 3 11.56 -57.27 -20.15
C VAL A 3 10.66 -56.52 -19.16
N PHE A 4 10.26 -57.19 -18.09
CA PHE A 4 9.44 -56.54 -17.03
C PHE A 4 10.19 -55.47 -16.27
N VAL A 5 11.47 -55.72 -15.97
CA VAL A 5 12.34 -54.70 -15.31
C VAL A 5 12.56 -53.47 -16.20
N CYS A 6 12.81 -53.71 -17.51
CA CYS A 6 12.96 -52.60 -18.47
C CYS A 6 11.67 -51.78 -18.59
N ALA A 7 10.50 -52.45 -18.63
CA ALA A 7 9.21 -51.75 -18.68
C ALA A 7 8.96 -50.88 -17.44
N VAL A 8 9.27 -51.36 -16.23
CA VAL A 8 9.11 -50.62 -14.99
C VAL A 8 10.06 -49.41 -14.96
N ILE A 9 11.31 -49.56 -15.37
CA ILE A 9 12.28 -48.45 -15.45
C ILE A 9 11.80 -47.40 -16.48
N SER A 10 11.32 -47.82 -17.65
CA SER A 10 10.81 -46.90 -18.67
C SER A 10 9.60 -46.11 -18.17
N ILE A 11 8.66 -46.74 -17.48
CA ILE A 11 7.49 -46.10 -16.89
C ILE A 11 7.95 -45.08 -15.82
N TYR A 12 8.91 -45.42 -14.98
CA TYR A 12 9.46 -44.54 -13.98
C TYR A 12 10.09 -43.28 -14.60
N TRP A 13 10.92 -43.44 -15.64
CA TRP A 13 11.56 -42.33 -16.33
C TRP A 13 10.56 -41.41 -17.05
N VAL A 14 9.55 -42.00 -17.70
CA VAL A 14 8.48 -41.24 -18.36
C VAL A 14 7.67 -40.45 -17.30
N HIS A 15 7.28 -41.14 -16.21
CA HIS A 15 6.56 -40.46 -15.12
C HIS A 15 7.37 -39.31 -14.52
N TYR A 16 8.64 -39.54 -14.22
CA TYR A 16 9.53 -38.50 -13.67
C TYR A 16 9.69 -37.30 -14.61
N GLY A 17 9.93 -37.56 -15.90
CA GLY A 17 10.07 -36.51 -16.91
C GLY A 17 8.77 -35.69 -17.10
N VAL A 18 7.60 -36.37 -17.10
CA VAL A 18 6.31 -35.70 -17.21
C VAL A 18 6.04 -34.80 -15.98
N VAL A 19 6.30 -35.32 -14.77
CA VAL A 19 6.10 -34.56 -13.52
C VAL A 19 7.03 -33.35 -13.48
N GLU A 20 8.31 -33.51 -13.81
CA GLU A 20 9.27 -32.43 -13.82
C GLU A 20 8.89 -31.35 -14.86
N HIS A 21 8.55 -31.76 -16.08
CA HIS A 21 8.11 -30.82 -17.12
C HIS A 21 6.84 -30.07 -16.72
N HIS A 22 5.86 -30.76 -16.15
CA HIS A 22 4.63 -30.13 -15.68
C HIS A 22 4.89 -29.16 -14.53
N THR A 23 5.73 -29.54 -13.57
CA THR A 23 6.10 -28.68 -12.44
C THR A 23 6.84 -27.43 -12.90
N ASN A 24 7.77 -27.55 -13.86
CA ASN A 24 8.48 -26.42 -14.42
C ASN A 24 7.56 -25.46 -15.17
N ASN A 25 6.61 -25.98 -15.94
CA ASN A 25 5.61 -25.15 -16.61
C ASN A 25 4.70 -24.41 -15.62
N LEU A 26 4.30 -25.07 -14.53
CA LEU A 26 3.52 -24.41 -13.46
C LEU A 26 4.33 -23.31 -12.78
N ARG A 27 5.60 -23.56 -12.49
CA ARG A 27 6.49 -22.55 -11.89
C ARG A 27 6.67 -21.33 -12.80
N LEU A 28 6.87 -21.54 -14.11
CA LEU A 28 6.98 -20.46 -15.08
C LEU A 28 5.71 -19.61 -15.12
N LYS A 29 4.54 -20.25 -15.25
CA LYS A 29 3.26 -19.55 -15.24
C LYS A 29 3.03 -18.78 -13.94
N ALA A 30 3.32 -19.37 -12.79
CA ALA A 30 3.19 -18.72 -11.49
C ALA A 30 4.14 -17.52 -11.39
N SER A 31 5.36 -17.63 -11.90
CA SER A 31 6.33 -16.51 -11.92
C SER A 31 5.89 -15.39 -12.84
N GLU A 32 5.33 -15.67 -14.01
CA GLU A 32 4.77 -14.68 -14.92
C GLU A 32 3.57 -13.95 -14.29
N SER A 33 2.63 -14.71 -13.74
CA SER A 33 1.47 -14.14 -13.03
C SER A 33 1.92 -13.26 -11.87
N LEU A 34 2.86 -13.74 -11.04
CA LEU A 34 3.42 -12.96 -9.93
C LEU A 34 4.03 -11.63 -10.42
N GLY A 35 4.76 -11.65 -11.53
CA GLY A 35 5.34 -10.44 -12.14
C GLY A 35 4.26 -9.43 -12.52
N ILE A 36 3.15 -9.87 -13.09
CA ILE A 36 2.01 -9.00 -13.46
C ILE A 36 1.40 -8.36 -12.20
N TYR A 37 1.11 -9.15 -11.17
CA TYR A 37 0.52 -8.64 -9.93
C TYR A 37 1.45 -7.70 -9.16
N GLN A 38 2.75 -8.02 -9.14
CA GLN A 38 3.76 -7.16 -8.55
C GLN A 38 3.85 -5.81 -9.27
N ASN A 39 3.84 -5.82 -10.60
CA ASN A 39 3.86 -4.60 -11.39
C ASN A 39 2.59 -3.77 -11.19
N ASN A 40 1.41 -4.40 -11.15
CA ASN A 40 0.15 -3.72 -10.90
C ASN A 40 0.14 -3.05 -9.52
N LEU A 41 0.57 -3.76 -8.48
CA LEU A 41 0.69 -3.20 -7.13
C LEU A 41 1.69 -2.04 -7.11
N ASN A 42 2.88 -2.23 -7.68
CA ASN A 42 3.91 -1.21 -7.70
C ASN A 42 3.47 0.05 -8.47
N ASN A 43 2.79 -0.11 -9.60
CA ASN A 43 2.24 1.00 -10.37
C ASN A 43 1.21 1.80 -9.55
N GLU A 44 0.32 1.14 -8.81
CA GLU A 44 -0.64 1.82 -7.96
C GLU A 44 0.04 2.56 -6.80
N LEU A 45 1.04 1.94 -6.16
CA LEU A 45 1.79 2.57 -5.07
C LEU A 45 2.60 3.78 -5.54
N THR A 46 3.21 3.71 -6.72
CA THR A 46 4.05 4.78 -7.26
C THR A 46 3.26 5.91 -7.91
N ARG A 47 2.08 5.62 -8.44
CA ARG A 47 1.22 6.57 -9.15
C ARG A 47 0.95 7.85 -8.35
N PHE A 48 0.80 7.74 -7.05
CA PHE A 48 0.46 8.86 -6.14
C PHE A 48 1.59 9.25 -5.20
N SER A 49 2.78 8.65 -5.34
CA SER A 49 3.90 8.85 -4.42
C SER A 49 4.44 10.29 -4.40
N PHE A 50 4.22 11.04 -5.46
CA PHE A 50 4.65 12.44 -5.58
C PHE A 50 3.72 13.43 -4.86
N LEU A 51 2.47 13.06 -4.58
CA LEU A 51 1.47 13.98 -4.03
C LEU A 51 1.85 14.59 -2.68
N PRO A 52 2.35 13.83 -1.68
CA PRO A 52 2.77 14.45 -0.42
C PRO A 52 3.89 15.46 -0.61
N TYR A 53 4.78 15.22 -1.58
CA TYR A 53 5.85 16.13 -1.91
C TYR A 53 5.33 17.46 -2.48
N VAL A 54 4.36 17.41 -3.39
CA VAL A 54 3.72 18.60 -3.96
C VAL A 54 2.97 19.38 -2.89
N VAL A 55 2.14 18.68 -2.09
CA VAL A 55 1.39 19.27 -0.98
C VAL A 55 2.32 19.92 0.06
N ALA A 56 3.43 19.26 0.41
CA ALA A 56 4.39 19.77 1.38
C ALA A 56 5.09 21.08 0.95
N ARG A 57 5.06 21.42 -0.33
CA ARG A 57 5.67 22.62 -0.93
C ARG A 57 4.68 23.70 -1.34
N ASP A 58 3.39 23.42 -1.22
CA ASP A 58 2.37 24.43 -1.45
C ASP A 58 2.25 25.32 -0.19
N GLU A 59 2.98 26.44 -0.20
CA GLU A 59 3.05 27.37 0.92
C GLU A 59 1.66 27.88 1.32
N GLN A 60 0.78 28.14 0.34
CA GLN A 60 -0.55 28.65 0.61
C GLN A 60 -1.43 27.59 1.27
N LEU A 61 -1.37 26.34 0.81
CA LEU A 61 -2.10 25.22 1.38
C LEU A 61 -1.62 24.95 2.82
N ILE A 62 -0.30 24.96 3.05
CA ILE A 62 0.26 24.79 4.38
C ILE A 62 -0.17 25.93 5.31
N LYS A 63 -0.13 27.18 4.85
CA LYS A 63 -0.61 28.33 5.64
C LYS A 63 -2.09 28.19 6.00
N TRP A 64 -2.93 27.76 5.06
CA TRP A 64 -4.34 27.49 5.35
C TRP A 64 -4.53 26.37 6.37
N SER A 65 -3.70 25.33 6.33
CA SER A 65 -3.82 24.21 7.27
C SER A 65 -3.68 24.64 8.74
N PHE A 66 -2.88 25.66 9.00
CA PHE A 66 -2.71 26.22 10.36
C PHE A 66 -3.73 27.32 10.72
N ASN A 67 -4.13 28.15 9.76
CA ASN A 67 -4.90 29.36 10.04
C ASN A 67 -6.35 29.30 9.56
N GLU A 68 -6.65 28.57 8.49
CA GLU A 68 -7.94 28.48 7.83
C GLU A 68 -8.24 27.04 7.41
N PRO A 69 -8.35 26.07 8.35
CA PRO A 69 -8.42 24.63 8.05
C PRO A 69 -9.53 24.25 7.04
N SER A 70 -10.64 24.97 7.02
CA SER A 70 -11.72 24.73 6.05
C SER A 70 -11.27 24.92 4.62
N LYS A 71 -10.47 25.95 4.31
CA LYS A 71 -9.90 26.16 2.98
C LYS A 71 -8.90 25.07 2.60
N ALA A 72 -8.07 24.67 3.55
CA ALA A 72 -7.13 23.57 3.35
C ALA A 72 -7.85 22.24 3.06
N ASN A 73 -8.93 21.93 3.79
CA ASN A 73 -9.75 20.76 3.57
C ASN A 73 -10.34 20.73 2.15
N GLU A 74 -10.92 21.83 1.69
CA GLU A 74 -11.47 21.96 0.33
C GLU A 74 -10.39 21.84 -0.74
N ALA A 75 -9.23 22.43 -0.55
CA ALA A 75 -8.10 22.31 -1.48
C ALA A 75 -7.62 20.85 -1.58
N LEU A 76 -7.42 20.18 -0.44
CA LEU A 76 -7.05 18.75 -0.42
C LEU A 76 -8.12 17.86 -1.07
N GLU A 77 -9.41 18.13 -0.82
CA GLU A 77 -10.52 17.42 -1.45
C GLU A 77 -10.49 17.58 -2.98
N ASN A 78 -10.23 18.79 -3.48
CA ASN A 78 -10.11 19.06 -4.92
C ASN A 78 -8.91 18.35 -5.54
N ILE A 79 -7.76 18.31 -4.87
CA ILE A 79 -6.57 17.56 -5.33
C ILE A 79 -6.91 16.06 -5.42
N VAL A 80 -7.57 15.50 -4.42
CA VAL A 80 -8.01 14.09 -4.42
C VAL A 80 -8.96 13.79 -5.58
N LYS A 81 -9.96 14.63 -5.81
CA LYS A 81 -10.90 14.49 -6.94
C LYS A 81 -10.20 14.55 -8.30
N ALA A 82 -9.23 15.45 -8.44
CA ALA A 82 -8.48 15.62 -9.70
C ALA A 82 -7.46 14.50 -9.96
N SER A 83 -6.78 14.02 -8.91
CA SER A 83 -5.72 13.01 -9.02
C SER A 83 -6.25 11.57 -9.02
N GLY A 84 -7.41 11.34 -8.42
CA GLY A 84 -7.96 10.00 -8.19
C GLY A 84 -7.27 9.21 -7.06
N THR A 85 -6.44 9.88 -6.23
CA THR A 85 -5.90 9.25 -5.00
C THR A 85 -7.01 9.08 -3.96
N THR A 86 -6.73 8.32 -2.87
CA THR A 86 -7.79 8.04 -1.90
C THR A 86 -7.92 9.15 -0.86
N HIS A 87 -6.83 9.50 -0.18
CA HIS A 87 -6.85 10.56 0.84
C HIS A 87 -5.54 11.33 0.89
N LEU A 88 -5.66 12.64 1.11
CA LEU A 88 -4.57 13.55 1.44
C LEU A 88 -4.87 14.24 2.77
N TYR A 89 -3.87 14.40 3.62
CA TYR A 89 -4.01 15.11 4.89
C TYR A 89 -2.67 15.68 5.37
N ILE A 90 -2.76 16.67 6.27
CA ILE A 90 -1.62 17.36 6.83
C ILE A 90 -1.64 17.19 8.35
N LEU A 91 -0.53 16.72 8.91
CA LEU A 91 -0.30 16.53 10.33
C LEU A 91 0.56 17.66 10.88
N ASP A 92 0.22 18.20 12.05
CA ASP A 92 1.09 19.11 12.78
C ASP A 92 2.34 18.39 13.32
N ALA A 93 3.25 19.13 13.97
CA ALA A 93 4.46 18.57 14.56
C ALA A 93 4.21 17.57 15.72
N LYS A 94 2.98 17.47 16.22
CA LYS A 94 2.56 16.49 17.24
C LYS A 94 1.80 15.30 16.67
N GLY A 95 1.62 15.27 15.34
CA GLY A 95 0.90 14.22 14.64
C GLY A 95 -0.61 14.37 14.61
N THR A 96 -1.15 15.54 15.00
CA THR A 96 -2.59 15.82 14.91
C THR A 96 -2.94 16.31 13.51
N THR A 97 -4.00 15.76 12.92
CA THR A 97 -4.46 16.15 11.59
C THR A 97 -5.09 17.54 11.60
N LEU A 98 -4.44 18.48 10.95
CA LEU A 98 -4.90 19.88 10.79
C LEU A 98 -5.97 19.97 9.71
N ALA A 99 -5.74 19.30 8.57
CA ALA A 99 -6.63 19.30 7.42
C ALA A 99 -6.61 17.95 6.71
N SER A 100 -7.73 17.59 6.09
CA SER A 100 -7.87 16.32 5.37
C SER A 100 -8.90 16.39 4.26
N SER A 101 -8.62 15.71 3.13
CA SER A 101 -9.54 15.60 2.00
C SER A 101 -10.87 14.92 2.35
N ASN A 102 -10.90 14.04 3.36
CA ASN A 102 -12.10 13.35 3.80
C ASN A 102 -12.84 14.05 4.96
N TRP A 103 -12.68 15.36 5.10
CA TRP A 103 -13.21 16.14 6.21
C TRP A 103 -14.73 16.09 6.39
N ARG A 104 -15.48 15.83 5.31
CA ARG A 104 -16.97 15.68 5.33
C ARG A 104 -17.43 14.27 5.67
N SER A 105 -16.51 13.30 5.77
CA SER A 105 -16.85 11.90 6.03
C SER A 105 -17.08 11.63 7.50
N ASP A 106 -17.94 10.68 7.83
CA ASP A 106 -18.15 10.17 9.20
C ASP A 106 -16.86 9.59 9.81
N VAL A 107 -15.93 9.14 8.95
CA VAL A 107 -14.60 8.65 9.33
C VAL A 107 -13.51 9.68 9.02
N SER A 108 -13.83 10.98 9.19
CA SER A 108 -12.88 12.08 8.97
C SER A 108 -11.59 11.90 9.77
N PHE A 109 -10.47 12.29 9.15
CA PHE A 109 -9.17 12.29 9.80
C PHE A 109 -8.89 13.59 10.57
N VAL A 110 -9.62 14.66 10.31
CA VAL A 110 -9.43 15.96 10.98
C VAL A 110 -9.50 15.80 12.50
N GLY A 111 -8.51 16.35 13.21
CA GLY A 111 -8.40 16.26 14.66
C GLY A 111 -7.91 14.88 15.20
N LYS A 112 -7.75 13.87 14.36
CA LYS A 112 -7.19 12.58 14.79
C LYS A 112 -5.67 12.68 14.89
N ASN A 113 -5.09 11.95 15.86
CA ASN A 113 -3.63 11.93 16.05
C ASN A 113 -3.03 10.63 15.51
N TYR A 114 -1.99 10.77 14.69
CA TYR A 114 -1.22 9.69 14.10
C TYR A 114 0.28 9.80 14.41
N GLY A 115 0.64 10.55 15.46
CA GLY A 115 2.03 10.77 15.90
C GLY A 115 2.81 9.51 16.24
N PHE A 116 2.11 8.39 16.51
CA PHE A 116 2.71 7.09 16.78
C PHE A 116 3.07 6.28 15.52
N ARG A 117 2.67 6.74 14.33
CA ARG A 117 2.90 6.01 13.08
C ARG A 117 4.32 6.21 12.59
N SER A 118 4.95 5.12 12.09
CA SER A 118 6.32 5.17 11.57
C SER A 118 6.49 6.21 10.46
N TYR A 119 5.57 6.28 9.51
CA TYR A 119 5.62 7.27 8.43
C TYR A 119 5.65 8.72 8.94
N PHE A 120 4.92 9.02 10.05
CA PHE A 120 4.97 10.33 10.67
C PHE A 120 6.33 10.59 11.34
N LEU A 121 6.82 9.62 12.10
CA LEU A 121 8.13 9.71 12.78
C LEU A 121 9.26 9.90 11.76
N ASP A 122 9.22 9.19 10.64
CA ASP A 122 10.16 9.34 9.54
C ASP A 122 10.11 10.78 8.96
N ALA A 123 8.91 11.32 8.71
CA ALA A 123 8.75 12.68 8.23
C ALA A 123 9.30 13.70 9.23
N MET A 124 9.04 13.54 10.52
CA MET A 124 9.55 14.45 11.54
C MET A 124 11.08 14.34 11.75
N SER A 125 11.69 13.23 11.33
CA SER A 125 13.16 13.08 11.27
C SER A 125 13.79 13.66 9.99
N GLY A 126 12.97 14.18 9.07
CA GLY A 126 13.39 14.83 7.83
C GLY A 126 13.43 13.95 6.59
N ASN A 127 12.97 12.71 6.69
CA ASN A 127 12.92 11.73 5.61
C ASN A 127 11.49 11.59 5.06
N ASN A 128 11.33 11.05 3.85
CA ASN A 128 10.04 10.55 3.43
C ASN A 128 9.73 9.26 4.20
N GLY A 129 8.50 9.13 4.69
CA GLY A 129 8.05 7.95 5.40
C GLY A 129 7.13 7.08 4.53
N TYR A 130 7.25 5.78 4.71
CA TYR A 130 6.44 4.77 4.01
C TYR A 130 5.91 3.77 5.02
N PHE A 131 4.62 3.48 4.94
CA PHE A 131 4.01 2.51 5.84
C PHE A 131 2.90 1.75 5.14
N PHE A 132 3.00 0.43 5.20
CA PHE A 132 1.94 -0.47 4.76
C PHE A 132 1.20 -1.03 5.98
N GLY A 133 -0.11 -0.88 6.05
CA GLY A 133 -0.88 -1.40 7.18
C GLY A 133 -2.31 -0.91 7.24
N ILE A 134 -2.98 -1.25 8.34
CA ILE A 134 -4.38 -0.90 8.57
C ILE A 134 -4.48 0.54 9.04
N GLY A 135 -5.35 1.31 8.38
CA GLY A 135 -5.69 2.66 8.81
C GLY A 135 -6.31 2.66 10.21
N ALA A 136 -5.75 3.44 11.14
CA ALA A 136 -6.27 3.50 12.51
C ALA A 136 -7.73 3.95 12.59
N THR A 137 -8.15 4.84 11.69
CA THR A 137 -9.51 5.38 11.62
C THR A 137 -10.37 4.60 10.62
N SER A 138 -9.90 4.41 9.39
CA SER A 138 -10.67 3.76 8.32
C SER A 138 -10.84 2.25 8.49
N LYS A 139 -9.98 1.60 9.28
CA LYS A 139 -9.91 0.13 9.47
C LYS A 139 -9.66 -0.66 8.16
N LEU A 140 -9.29 0.03 7.09
CA LEU A 140 -8.99 -0.56 5.78
C LEU A 140 -7.48 -0.62 5.54
N PRO A 141 -6.99 -1.63 4.80
CA PRO A 141 -5.60 -1.70 4.40
C PRO A 141 -5.25 -0.50 3.53
N GLY A 142 -4.05 0.02 3.69
CA GLY A 142 -3.59 1.16 2.92
C GLY A 142 -2.09 1.29 2.92
N PHE A 143 -1.59 1.95 1.90
CA PHE A 143 -0.21 2.39 1.82
C PHE A 143 -0.15 3.89 2.12
N PHE A 144 0.69 4.26 3.06
CA PHE A 144 0.84 5.61 3.55
C PHE A 144 2.21 6.13 3.14
N ILE A 145 2.23 7.31 2.52
CA ILE A 145 3.45 8.00 2.12
C ILE A 145 3.42 9.38 2.75
N SER A 146 4.49 9.76 3.42
CA SER A 146 4.62 11.08 4.03
C SER A 146 5.85 11.82 3.54
N THR A 147 5.76 13.14 3.53
CA THR A 147 6.85 14.06 3.23
C THR A 147 6.88 15.16 4.28
N PRO A 148 8.07 15.51 4.82
CA PRO A 148 8.20 16.60 5.78
C PRO A 148 7.83 17.95 5.15
N VAL A 149 7.04 18.72 5.88
CA VAL A 149 6.75 20.12 5.56
C VAL A 149 7.75 20.98 6.31
N ARG A 150 8.48 21.82 5.58
CA ARG A 150 9.53 22.66 6.15
C ARG A 150 9.17 24.14 6.10
N ASN A 151 9.52 24.81 7.16
CA ASN A 151 9.63 26.27 7.19
C ASN A 151 11.10 26.61 7.44
N ARG A 152 11.82 27.02 6.40
CA ARG A 152 13.28 27.13 6.37
C ARG A 152 13.93 25.80 6.77
N GLU A 153 14.73 25.79 7.84
CA GLU A 153 15.41 24.58 8.35
C GLU A 153 14.53 23.70 9.26
N ASN A 154 13.41 24.22 9.76
CA ASN A 154 12.58 23.53 10.73
C ASN A 154 11.47 22.71 10.05
N ILE A 155 11.26 21.48 10.54
CA ILE A 155 10.11 20.66 10.15
C ILE A 155 8.94 21.04 11.03
N ILE A 156 7.87 21.53 10.41
CA ILE A 156 6.69 22.08 11.12
C ILE A 156 5.45 21.19 10.99
N ALA A 157 5.43 20.29 10.01
CA ALA A 157 4.29 19.44 9.71
C ALA A 157 4.72 18.24 8.84
N ALA A 158 3.80 17.34 8.58
CA ALA A 158 3.96 16.28 7.59
C ALA A 158 2.74 16.25 6.65
N ALA A 159 2.98 16.26 5.34
CA ALA A 159 1.97 16.00 4.33
C ALA A 159 1.91 14.49 4.06
N VAL A 160 0.72 13.91 4.00
CA VAL A 160 0.53 12.46 3.90
C VAL A 160 -0.49 12.14 2.83
N THR A 161 -0.19 11.15 1.97
CA THR A 161 -1.20 10.46 1.18
C THR A 161 -1.47 9.06 1.75
N LYS A 162 -2.73 8.66 1.77
CA LYS A 162 -3.14 7.27 1.99
C LYS A 162 -3.71 6.74 0.69
N ILE A 163 -3.15 5.66 0.20
CA ILE A 163 -3.64 4.90 -0.95
C ILE A 163 -4.42 3.71 -0.41
N ASP A 164 -5.70 3.60 -0.77
CA ASP A 164 -6.53 2.46 -0.41
C ASP A 164 -6.26 1.31 -1.38
N LEU A 165 -5.95 0.15 -0.84
CA LEU A 165 -5.58 -1.02 -1.61
C LEU A 165 -6.74 -2.03 -1.77
N SER A 166 -7.92 -1.70 -1.29
CA SER A 166 -9.09 -2.58 -1.40
C SER A 166 -9.49 -2.87 -2.85
N ALA A 167 -9.28 -1.90 -3.77
CA ALA A 167 -9.55 -2.10 -5.18
C ALA A 167 -8.63 -3.18 -5.79
N ILE A 168 -7.35 -3.19 -5.41
CA ILE A 168 -6.39 -4.21 -5.83
C ILE A 168 -6.79 -5.59 -5.29
N GLU A 169 -7.12 -5.68 -4.01
CA GLU A 169 -7.57 -6.94 -3.41
C GLU A 169 -8.80 -7.51 -4.12
N ASN A 170 -9.77 -6.64 -4.44
CA ASN A 170 -10.96 -7.05 -5.18
C ASN A 170 -10.63 -7.55 -6.59
N SER A 171 -9.73 -6.87 -7.31
CA SER A 171 -9.31 -7.30 -8.64
C SER A 171 -8.60 -8.66 -8.62
N TRP A 172 -7.81 -8.93 -7.59
CA TRP A 172 -7.18 -10.24 -7.39
C TRP A 172 -8.19 -11.35 -7.09
N LYS A 173 -9.18 -11.04 -6.25
CA LYS A 173 -10.27 -11.96 -5.95
C LYS A 173 -11.07 -12.31 -7.19
N ASP A 174 -11.39 -11.32 -8.04
CA ASP A 174 -12.15 -11.50 -9.27
C ASP A 174 -11.37 -12.31 -10.33
N ALA A 175 -10.04 -12.25 -10.29
CA ALA A 175 -9.17 -13.08 -11.14
C ALA A 175 -9.18 -14.57 -10.75
N GLY A 176 -9.72 -14.94 -9.59
CA GLY A 176 -9.84 -16.32 -9.12
C GLY A 176 -8.53 -16.97 -8.67
N GLU A 177 -7.45 -16.18 -8.54
CA GLU A 177 -6.16 -16.67 -8.07
C GLU A 177 -5.93 -16.34 -6.59
N THR A 178 -5.25 -17.22 -5.87
CA THR A 178 -4.88 -17.00 -4.48
C THR A 178 -3.59 -16.21 -4.42
N ILE A 179 -3.71 -14.91 -4.12
CA ILE A 179 -2.60 -13.95 -4.05
C ILE A 179 -2.58 -13.33 -2.67
N PHE A 180 -1.38 -13.17 -2.13
CA PHE A 180 -1.18 -12.43 -0.89
C PHE A 180 0.16 -11.69 -0.89
N VAL A 181 0.23 -10.65 -0.08
CA VAL A 181 1.45 -9.88 0.21
C VAL A 181 1.68 -9.90 1.70
N THR A 182 2.90 -10.16 2.12
CA THR A 182 3.32 -10.10 3.52
C THR A 182 4.18 -8.86 3.78
N ASN A 183 4.18 -8.42 5.03
CA ASN A 183 5.19 -7.51 5.51
C ASN A 183 6.51 -8.29 5.80
N LYS A 184 7.54 -7.55 6.26
CA LYS A 184 8.85 -8.13 6.63
C LYS A 184 8.79 -9.19 7.76
N ASP A 185 7.73 -9.18 8.54
CA ASP A 185 7.52 -10.09 9.69
C ASP A 185 6.67 -11.32 9.28
N GLY A 186 6.40 -11.50 7.98
CA GLY A 186 5.62 -12.62 7.44
C GLY A 186 4.11 -12.51 7.66
N VAL A 187 3.61 -11.37 8.16
CA VAL A 187 2.17 -11.14 8.35
C VAL A 187 1.53 -10.77 7.02
N VAL A 188 0.45 -11.47 6.65
CA VAL A 188 -0.33 -11.20 5.43
C VAL A 188 -1.06 -9.87 5.58
N VAL A 189 -0.74 -8.91 4.74
CA VAL A 189 -1.27 -7.53 4.79
C VAL A 189 -2.26 -7.23 3.66
N LEU A 190 -2.12 -7.90 2.51
CA LEU A 190 -3.08 -7.93 1.41
C LEU A 190 -3.35 -9.37 1.00
N SER A 191 -4.58 -9.70 0.66
CA SER A 191 -4.92 -11.01 0.12
C SER A 191 -6.23 -10.98 -0.66
N SER A 192 -6.27 -11.76 -1.76
CA SER A 192 -7.51 -12.12 -2.44
C SER A 192 -8.44 -12.96 -1.55
N GLU A 193 -7.88 -13.68 -0.57
CA GLU A 193 -8.60 -14.50 0.41
C GLU A 193 -8.64 -13.82 1.77
N SER A 194 -9.77 -13.26 2.16
CA SER A 194 -9.93 -12.48 3.41
C SER A 194 -9.53 -13.25 4.67
N LYS A 195 -9.68 -14.59 4.69
CA LYS A 195 -9.33 -15.44 5.83
C LYS A 195 -7.84 -15.45 6.16
N TRP A 196 -6.97 -15.09 5.21
CA TRP A 196 -5.51 -15.11 5.42
C TRP A 196 -4.98 -13.79 5.99
N LYS A 197 -5.78 -12.72 5.89
CA LYS A 197 -5.33 -11.40 6.37
C LYS A 197 -5.02 -11.43 7.86
N TYR A 198 -3.89 -10.79 8.18
CA TYR A 198 -3.38 -10.59 9.55
C TYR A 198 -2.94 -11.88 10.24
N HIS A 199 -2.84 -12.97 9.52
CA HIS A 199 -2.18 -14.19 9.98
C HIS A 199 -0.73 -14.20 9.52
N THR A 200 0.13 -14.85 10.29
CA THR A 200 1.51 -15.11 9.89
C THR A 200 1.57 -16.41 9.10
N LEU A 201 2.46 -16.44 8.13
CA LEU A 201 2.79 -17.65 7.35
C LEU A 201 3.92 -18.47 7.97
N LEU A 202 4.47 -18.02 9.11
CA LEU A 202 5.56 -18.67 9.86
C LEU A 202 4.99 -19.44 11.04
#